data_95b24e5e8fe5b21634b1104ba89c4ae5
#
_entry.id   95b24e5e8fe5b21634b1104ba89c4ae5
#
_cell.length_a   1.000
_cell.length_b   1.000
_cell.length_c   1.000
_cell.angle_alpha   90.00
_cell.angle_beta   90.00
_cell.angle_gamma   90.00
#
_symmetry.space_group_name_H-M   'P 1'
#
loop_
_entity.id
_entity.type
_entity.pdbx_description
1 polymer ?
#
loop_
_entity_poly.entity_id
_entity_poly.type
_entity_poly.pdbx_seq_one_letter_code
_entity_poly.pdbx_strand_id
1 'polypeptide(L)'
;MTTSPIRIPDGFVDELKARIRPSDVIGRKVKLTKKGKEWVGLSPFTAEKTPSFYVNDQKRIFKCFSSGMGGDVINFVMETERLSFMEAVEKLAEEAGMALPKASPAAVEEYDHRKRLQAACEAAAEFFEERLRSAEGAGARSYLEGRGLAASSWRNYRLGYAPDDWRRTRAHLHGLGFTDGELLEAGIIKENDKGGEPYDAFRGRLMFPIPDSRGSIIAFGGRALQPDAKPKYLNSGDTPLFHKSNVLYRYKAAREALGHGEGGGLIVCEGYMDVIAMCEAGFGNAVAPLGTALTEEQLQLIWRAGPEPVMCFDGDRAGLGAAYRALDRALPFAEPGRSVFFVLLPDGMDPDDLIRARGPGAMSEQLAGRLPMSELLWRRERDAEPLDTPERQAGLEARLMAACGHIRHPGVKSAYERDLKSRLRDHLWQLREAKRAASYQNRPARGGGRPGSAQIPAGGEEAQQVLKQGGRENIGGLSLVLRAIDNPGLLSIGAEMLAQCALADADVARLRDAVLDLANDGIPIDRGTITAHLANSGNIRAAGLLKDYPATPQIETNGSEAREWLIALEQYVAMRRSSDQETGSGTDSASADPTLSPQEWRRRHQMVAERRALKARMNEASSKHSDS
;
A
#
# COMPACT_ATOMS: atom_id res chain seq x y z
N MET A 1 -0.95 -26.71 27.48
CA MET A 1 -1.27 -27.92 26.69
C MET A 1 -0.11 -28.21 25.78
N THR A 2 0.53 -29.35 25.97
CA THR A 2 1.79 -29.78 25.36
C THR A 2 1.55 -30.16 23.90
N THR A 3 2.11 -29.38 22.97
CA THR A 3 2.15 -29.76 21.56
C THR A 3 3.05 -30.99 21.41
N SER A 4 2.44 -32.09 20.96
CA SER A 4 3.10 -33.37 20.70
C SER A 4 4.25 -33.24 19.68
N PRO A 5 5.35 -33.97 19.82
CA PRO A 5 6.49 -33.94 18.89
C PRO A 5 6.21 -34.68 17.57
N ILE A 6 4.95 -34.88 17.22
CA ILE A 6 4.53 -35.65 16.05
C ILE A 6 4.66 -34.78 14.80
N ARG A 7 5.62 -35.08 13.94
CA ARG A 7 5.61 -34.60 12.55
C ARG A 7 4.66 -35.51 11.77
N ILE A 8 3.53 -34.95 11.37
CA ILE A 8 2.54 -35.71 10.57
C ILE A 8 3.10 -35.82 9.15
N PRO A 9 3.30 -37.04 8.61
CA PRO A 9 3.67 -37.23 7.22
C PRO A 9 2.58 -36.68 6.30
N ASP A 10 2.96 -36.09 5.16
CA ASP A 10 2.01 -35.55 4.18
C ASP A 10 1.00 -36.62 3.72
N GLY A 11 1.43 -37.88 3.55
CA GLY A 11 0.56 -39.00 3.22
C GLY A 11 -0.50 -39.33 4.27
N PHE A 12 -0.23 -39.06 5.59
CA PHE A 12 -1.24 -39.25 6.63
C PHE A 12 -2.37 -38.22 6.53
N VAL A 13 -2.01 -36.97 6.24
CA VAL A 13 -2.98 -35.89 6.05
C VAL A 13 -3.88 -36.17 4.86
N ASP A 14 -3.31 -36.65 3.76
CA ASP A 14 -4.05 -37.01 2.56
C ASP A 14 -4.99 -38.21 2.82
N GLU A 15 -4.52 -39.21 3.56
CA GLU A 15 -5.35 -40.38 3.95
C GLU A 15 -6.48 -39.94 4.89
N LEU A 16 -6.20 -39.06 5.87
CA LEU A 16 -7.19 -38.49 6.77
C LEU A 16 -8.29 -37.75 5.99
N LYS A 17 -7.89 -36.85 5.09
CA LYS A 17 -8.83 -36.15 4.18
C LYS A 17 -9.59 -37.12 3.29
N ALA A 18 -8.99 -38.27 2.91
CA ALA A 18 -9.64 -39.28 2.10
C ALA A 18 -10.75 -40.01 2.84
N ARG A 19 -10.59 -40.24 4.14
CA ARG A 19 -11.55 -40.97 4.98
C ARG A 19 -12.72 -40.11 5.47
N ILE A 20 -12.54 -38.81 5.56
CA ILE A 20 -13.54 -37.86 6.11
C ILE A 20 -14.31 -37.19 4.96
N ARG A 21 -15.64 -37.17 5.06
CA ARG A 21 -16.47 -36.33 4.19
C ARG A 21 -16.61 -34.93 4.82
N PRO A 22 -16.28 -33.87 4.11
CA PRO A 22 -16.45 -32.51 4.63
C PRO A 22 -17.88 -32.22 5.11
N SER A 23 -18.90 -32.69 4.39
CA SER A 23 -20.30 -32.48 4.78
C SER A 23 -20.66 -33.10 6.13
N ASP A 24 -20.04 -34.22 6.51
CA ASP A 24 -20.34 -34.91 7.78
C ASP A 24 -19.78 -34.16 8.98
N VAL A 25 -18.56 -33.60 8.85
CA VAL A 25 -17.92 -32.80 9.91
C VAL A 25 -18.55 -31.41 10.00
N ILE A 26 -18.68 -30.75 8.86
CA ILE A 26 -19.21 -29.39 8.78
C ILE A 26 -20.68 -29.35 9.16
N GLY A 27 -21.44 -30.38 8.78
CA GLY A 27 -22.87 -30.50 9.07
C GLY A 27 -23.22 -30.55 10.55
N ARG A 28 -22.27 -30.84 11.43
CA ARG A 28 -22.46 -30.78 12.90
C ARG A 28 -22.56 -29.34 13.43
N LYS A 29 -21.95 -28.39 12.72
CA LYS A 29 -21.93 -26.96 13.11
C LYS A 29 -22.78 -26.09 12.21
N VAL A 30 -22.90 -26.46 10.94
CA VAL A 30 -23.63 -25.70 9.93
C VAL A 30 -24.80 -26.52 9.43
N LYS A 31 -26.02 -26.01 9.50
CA LYS A 31 -27.20 -26.67 8.92
C LYS A 31 -27.08 -26.68 7.40
N LEU A 32 -26.63 -27.80 6.85
CA LEU A 32 -26.40 -27.97 5.42
C LEU A 32 -27.67 -28.52 4.71
N THR A 33 -27.98 -27.93 3.56
CA THR A 33 -29.05 -28.40 2.65
C THR A 33 -28.41 -28.81 1.33
N LYS A 34 -28.75 -29.98 0.82
CA LYS A 34 -28.17 -30.48 -0.44
C LYS A 34 -28.74 -29.72 -1.64
N LYS A 35 -27.85 -29.21 -2.48
CA LYS A 35 -28.20 -28.51 -3.72
C LYS A 35 -27.35 -29.04 -4.88
N GLY A 36 -27.93 -30.02 -5.61
CA GLY A 36 -27.21 -30.72 -6.68
C GLY A 36 -26.03 -31.55 -6.16
N LYS A 37 -24.81 -31.22 -6.62
CA LYS A 37 -23.55 -31.88 -6.21
C LYS A 37 -22.91 -31.27 -4.95
N GLU A 38 -23.47 -30.19 -4.41
CA GLU A 38 -22.92 -29.44 -3.30
C GLU A 38 -23.91 -29.33 -2.15
N TRP A 39 -23.40 -29.00 -0.98
CA TRP A 39 -24.19 -28.68 0.20
C TRP A 39 -24.10 -27.18 0.45
N VAL A 40 -25.20 -26.56 0.88
CA VAL A 40 -25.30 -25.12 1.08
C VAL A 40 -25.85 -24.81 2.47
N GLY A 41 -25.27 -23.83 3.15
CA GLY A 41 -25.71 -23.40 4.47
C GLY A 41 -25.42 -21.93 4.71
N LEU A 42 -25.78 -21.43 5.90
CA LEU A 42 -25.38 -20.10 6.37
C LEU A 42 -23.92 -20.14 6.81
N SER A 43 -23.21 -19.04 6.63
CA SER A 43 -21.82 -18.91 7.05
C SER A 43 -21.66 -19.08 8.55
N PRO A 44 -20.73 -19.93 9.04
CA PRO A 44 -20.36 -19.95 10.45
C PRO A 44 -19.38 -18.83 10.84
N PHE A 45 -18.88 -18.05 9.87
CA PHE A 45 -17.86 -17.03 10.05
C PHE A 45 -18.42 -15.61 10.05
N THR A 46 -19.61 -15.41 9.44
CA THR A 46 -20.28 -14.10 9.34
C THR A 46 -21.77 -14.25 9.62
N ALA A 47 -22.37 -13.26 10.24
CA ALA A 47 -23.83 -13.23 10.43
C ALA A 47 -24.52 -12.88 9.10
N GLU A 48 -25.28 -13.84 8.54
CA GLU A 48 -25.97 -13.64 7.26
C GLU A 48 -27.38 -14.26 7.29
N LYS A 49 -28.26 -13.77 6.41
CA LYS A 49 -29.63 -14.32 6.26
C LYS A 49 -29.78 -15.17 5.00
N THR A 50 -28.86 -15.03 4.04
CA THR A 50 -28.87 -15.75 2.77
C THR A 50 -27.72 -16.75 2.74
N PRO A 51 -27.96 -18.04 2.43
CA PRO A 51 -26.91 -19.05 2.41
C PRO A 51 -25.81 -18.72 1.39
N SER A 52 -24.57 -18.57 1.86
CA SER A 52 -23.38 -18.29 1.06
C SER A 52 -22.24 -19.28 1.29
N PHE A 53 -22.45 -20.26 2.16
CA PHE A 53 -21.47 -21.27 2.53
C PHE A 53 -21.72 -22.57 1.76
N TYR A 54 -20.73 -22.99 0.98
CA TYR A 54 -20.81 -24.16 0.08
C TYR A 54 -19.80 -25.22 0.51
N VAL A 55 -20.24 -26.51 0.48
CA VAL A 55 -19.39 -27.67 0.76
C VAL A 55 -19.49 -28.63 -0.40
N ASN A 56 -18.34 -29.08 -0.90
CA ASN A 56 -18.25 -30.04 -2.00
C ASN A 56 -17.46 -31.27 -1.58
N ASP A 57 -18.15 -32.40 -1.36
CA ASP A 57 -17.53 -33.64 -0.90
C ASP A 57 -16.62 -34.29 -1.96
N GLN A 58 -16.92 -34.08 -3.25
CA GLN A 58 -16.09 -34.63 -4.34
C GLN A 58 -14.77 -33.93 -4.45
N LYS A 59 -14.79 -32.60 -4.32
CA LYS A 59 -13.58 -31.78 -4.32
C LYS A 59 -12.93 -31.69 -2.94
N ARG A 60 -13.60 -32.16 -1.89
CA ARG A 60 -13.16 -32.11 -0.48
C ARG A 60 -12.84 -30.73 0.03
N ILE A 61 -13.60 -29.73 -0.39
CA ILE A 61 -13.43 -28.33 -0.01
C ILE A 61 -14.73 -27.72 0.46
N PHE A 62 -14.59 -26.66 1.27
CA PHE A 62 -15.66 -25.69 1.49
C PHE A 62 -15.26 -24.32 0.92
N LYS A 63 -16.25 -23.49 0.64
CA LYS A 63 -16.08 -22.09 0.26
C LYS A 63 -17.20 -21.24 0.83
N CYS A 64 -16.85 -20.18 1.53
CA CYS A 64 -17.76 -19.17 2.05
C CYS A 64 -17.61 -17.89 1.22
N PHE A 65 -18.66 -17.48 0.52
CA PHE A 65 -18.61 -16.29 -0.33
C PHE A 65 -18.80 -15.00 0.45
N SER A 66 -19.43 -15.04 1.64
CA SER A 66 -19.63 -13.85 2.48
C SER A 66 -18.38 -13.47 3.26
N SER A 67 -17.57 -14.45 3.70
CA SER A 67 -16.33 -14.20 4.45
C SER A 67 -15.06 -14.29 3.58
N GLY A 68 -15.18 -14.77 2.33
CA GLY A 68 -14.02 -15.08 1.48
C GLY A 68 -13.25 -16.33 1.88
N MET A 69 -13.59 -16.98 3.00
CA MET A 69 -12.88 -18.15 3.52
C MET A 69 -13.16 -19.40 2.70
N GLY A 70 -12.16 -20.25 2.59
CA GLY A 70 -12.26 -21.54 1.92
C GLY A 70 -11.09 -22.45 2.27
N GLY A 71 -11.25 -23.74 2.04
CA GLY A 71 -10.21 -24.72 2.35
C GLY A 71 -10.77 -26.13 2.47
N ASP A 72 -10.01 -27.00 3.10
CA ASP A 72 -10.43 -28.38 3.41
C ASP A 72 -11.07 -28.49 4.82
N VAL A 73 -11.40 -29.71 5.21
CA VAL A 73 -12.03 -30.00 6.51
C VAL A 73 -11.13 -29.64 7.69
N ILE A 74 -9.81 -29.73 7.53
CA ILE A 74 -8.85 -29.35 8.59
C ILE A 74 -8.89 -27.84 8.80
N ASN A 75 -8.85 -27.06 7.71
CA ASN A 75 -8.99 -25.60 7.78
C ASN A 75 -10.31 -25.20 8.47
N PHE A 76 -11.41 -25.88 8.12
CA PHE A 76 -12.71 -25.61 8.75
C PHE A 76 -12.69 -25.83 10.27
N VAL A 77 -12.12 -26.93 10.74
CA VAL A 77 -12.03 -27.24 12.18
C VAL A 77 -11.09 -26.27 12.89
N MET A 78 -9.94 -25.96 12.29
CA MET A 78 -9.01 -24.96 12.82
C MET A 78 -9.69 -23.61 13.07
N GLU A 79 -10.41 -23.12 12.09
CA GLU A 79 -11.06 -21.80 12.14
C GLU A 79 -12.28 -21.77 13.08
N THR A 80 -13.13 -22.78 13.01
CA THR A 80 -14.38 -22.80 13.80
C THR A 80 -14.16 -23.16 15.25
N GLU A 81 -13.09 -23.90 15.58
CA GLU A 81 -12.79 -24.35 16.95
C GLU A 81 -11.54 -23.68 17.52
N ARG A 82 -10.89 -22.81 16.74
CA ARG A 82 -9.66 -22.10 17.12
C ARG A 82 -8.53 -23.06 17.52
N LEU A 83 -8.45 -24.19 16.84
CA LEU A 83 -7.44 -25.22 17.07
C LEU A 83 -6.21 -24.97 16.21
N SER A 84 -5.05 -25.39 16.70
CA SER A 84 -3.85 -25.51 15.88
C SER A 84 -4.02 -26.63 14.83
N PHE A 85 -3.17 -26.64 13.80
CA PHE A 85 -3.20 -27.70 12.79
C PHE A 85 -3.09 -29.10 13.41
N MET A 86 -2.21 -29.27 14.39
CA MET A 86 -2.02 -30.54 15.09
C MET A 86 -3.28 -30.97 15.85
N GLU A 87 -3.85 -30.07 16.64
CA GLU A 87 -5.06 -30.35 17.42
C GLU A 87 -6.25 -30.69 16.50
N ALA A 88 -6.37 -30.00 15.35
CA ALA A 88 -7.39 -30.29 14.38
C ALA A 88 -7.20 -31.66 13.71
N VAL A 89 -5.95 -32.02 13.38
CA VAL A 89 -5.62 -33.32 12.82
C VAL A 89 -5.82 -34.43 13.86
N GLU A 90 -5.41 -34.24 15.11
CA GLU A 90 -5.64 -35.18 16.22
C GLU A 90 -7.13 -35.50 16.37
N LYS A 91 -7.94 -34.46 16.46
CA LYS A 91 -9.40 -34.57 16.58
C LYS A 91 -10.03 -35.32 15.41
N LEU A 92 -9.68 -34.93 14.19
CA LEU A 92 -10.21 -35.55 12.98
C LEU A 92 -9.70 -36.99 12.80
N ALA A 93 -8.47 -37.30 13.21
CA ALA A 93 -7.92 -38.65 13.19
C ALA A 93 -8.68 -39.59 14.17
N GLU A 94 -8.97 -39.10 15.38
CA GLU A 94 -9.80 -39.80 16.36
C GLU A 94 -11.20 -40.10 15.80
N GLU A 95 -11.83 -39.11 15.17
CA GLU A 95 -13.14 -39.26 14.52
C GLU A 95 -13.11 -40.24 13.33
N ALA A 96 -11.98 -40.27 12.60
CA ALA A 96 -11.79 -41.20 11.47
C ALA A 96 -11.35 -42.59 11.90
N GLY A 97 -11.14 -42.85 13.19
CA GLY A 97 -10.58 -44.08 13.72
C GLY A 97 -9.15 -44.36 13.24
N MET A 98 -8.40 -43.29 12.96
CA MET A 98 -6.99 -43.36 12.55
C MET A 98 -6.05 -43.13 13.74
N ALA A 99 -5.13 -44.07 13.98
CA ALA A 99 -4.09 -43.87 14.97
C ALA A 99 -3.07 -42.83 14.45
N LEU A 100 -2.77 -41.83 15.28
CA LEU A 100 -1.72 -40.88 14.94
C LEU A 100 -0.36 -41.59 14.80
N PRO A 101 0.46 -41.19 13.83
CA PRO A 101 1.82 -41.70 13.74
C PRO A 101 2.57 -41.43 15.05
N LYS A 102 3.20 -42.43 15.60
CA LYS A 102 4.09 -42.25 16.75
C LYS A 102 5.31 -41.46 16.30
N ALA A 103 5.67 -40.42 17.07
CA ALA A 103 6.92 -39.73 16.82
C ALA A 103 8.10 -40.70 16.86
N SER A 104 9.04 -40.57 15.94
CA SER A 104 10.29 -41.35 16.04
C SER A 104 11.07 -40.88 17.26
N PRO A 105 11.87 -41.77 17.91
CA PRO A 105 12.73 -41.37 19.03
C PRO A 105 13.59 -40.14 18.69
N ALA A 106 14.14 -40.07 17.48
CA ALA A 106 14.93 -38.93 17.01
C ALA A 106 14.09 -37.63 16.95
N ALA A 107 12.83 -37.69 16.54
CA ALA A 107 11.95 -36.50 16.52
C ALA A 107 11.57 -36.03 17.92
N VAL A 108 11.47 -36.95 18.88
CA VAL A 108 11.27 -36.60 20.30
C VAL A 108 12.52 -35.93 20.86
N GLU A 109 13.71 -36.51 20.61
CA GLU A 109 14.99 -35.93 21.05
C GLU A 109 15.21 -34.53 20.46
N GLU A 110 14.96 -34.34 19.16
CA GLU A 110 15.04 -33.01 18.50
C GLU A 110 14.08 -31.99 19.13
N TYR A 111 12.86 -32.42 19.42
CA TYR A 111 11.85 -31.57 20.05
C TYR A 111 12.26 -31.20 21.49
N ASP A 112 12.72 -32.15 22.29
CA ASP A 112 13.17 -31.91 23.67
C ASP A 112 14.42 -31.03 23.70
N HIS A 113 15.36 -31.27 22.77
CA HIS A 113 16.53 -30.42 22.59
C HIS A 113 16.14 -28.98 22.24
N ARG A 114 15.24 -28.80 21.26
CA ARG A 114 14.74 -27.48 20.90
C ARG A 114 14.04 -26.76 22.05
N LYS A 115 13.26 -27.48 22.86
CA LYS A 115 12.66 -26.94 24.08
C LYS A 115 13.71 -26.50 25.08
N ARG A 116 14.77 -27.28 25.21
CA ARG A 116 15.88 -26.99 26.13
C ARG A 116 16.60 -25.70 25.72
N LEU A 117 16.85 -25.50 24.41
CA LEU A 117 17.39 -24.25 23.87
C LEU A 117 16.47 -23.05 24.09
N GLN A 118 15.16 -23.23 23.90
CA GLN A 118 14.16 -22.17 24.19
C GLN A 118 14.14 -21.80 25.67
N ALA A 119 14.25 -22.79 26.57
CA ALA A 119 14.35 -22.54 28.01
C ALA A 119 15.61 -21.76 28.37
N ALA A 120 16.75 -22.02 27.70
CA ALA A 120 17.97 -21.25 27.90
C ALA A 120 17.79 -19.77 27.43
N CYS A 121 17.16 -19.55 26.31
CA CYS A 121 16.84 -18.19 25.84
C CYS A 121 15.88 -17.47 26.79
N GLU A 122 14.87 -18.15 27.32
CA GLU A 122 13.93 -17.58 28.28
C GLU A 122 14.65 -17.18 29.59
N ALA A 123 15.47 -18.08 30.14
CA ALA A 123 16.25 -17.81 31.34
C ALA A 123 17.26 -16.65 31.15
N ALA A 124 17.84 -16.53 29.94
CA ALA A 124 18.71 -15.41 29.60
C ALA A 124 17.92 -14.10 29.54
N ALA A 125 16.70 -14.11 28.97
CA ALA A 125 15.83 -12.93 28.93
C ALA A 125 15.46 -12.48 30.34
N GLU A 126 15.04 -13.39 31.22
CA GLU A 126 14.73 -13.10 32.63
C GLU A 126 15.94 -12.52 33.37
N PHE A 127 17.13 -13.09 33.16
CA PHE A 127 18.38 -12.55 33.72
C PHE A 127 18.63 -11.11 33.23
N PHE A 128 18.53 -10.84 31.95
CA PHE A 128 18.73 -9.50 31.41
C PHE A 128 17.69 -8.50 31.92
N GLU A 129 16.43 -8.90 32.05
CA GLU A 129 15.38 -8.07 32.66
C GLU A 129 15.71 -7.73 34.12
N GLU A 130 16.19 -8.70 34.90
CA GLU A 130 16.61 -8.47 36.28
C GLU A 130 17.77 -7.49 36.34
N ARG A 131 18.81 -7.67 35.47
CA ARG A 131 19.97 -6.77 35.41
C ARG A 131 19.55 -5.33 35.02
N LEU A 132 18.60 -5.17 34.13
CA LEU A 132 18.07 -3.83 33.80
C LEU A 132 17.50 -3.13 35.05
N ARG A 133 16.83 -3.87 35.92
CA ARG A 133 16.24 -3.32 37.17
C ARG A 133 17.28 -3.09 38.27
N SER A 134 18.41 -3.76 38.22
CA SER A 134 19.47 -3.65 39.19
C SER A 134 20.28 -2.34 39.08
N ALA A 135 21.22 -2.12 40.00
CA ALA A 135 22.15 -0.98 39.92
C ALA A 135 23.00 -1.01 38.63
N GLU A 136 23.39 -2.18 38.15
CA GLU A 136 24.18 -2.38 36.93
C GLU A 136 23.48 -1.83 35.68
N GLY A 137 22.15 -1.87 35.64
CA GLY A 137 21.33 -1.39 34.52
C GLY A 137 21.07 0.12 34.49
N ALA A 138 21.65 0.92 35.39
CA ALA A 138 21.36 2.34 35.50
C ALA A 138 21.55 3.11 34.18
N GLY A 139 22.66 2.86 33.47
CA GLY A 139 22.94 3.47 32.18
C GLY A 139 21.91 3.10 31.08
N ALA A 140 21.45 1.84 31.09
CA ALA A 140 20.42 1.39 30.16
C ALA A 140 19.07 2.04 30.48
N ARG A 141 18.71 2.19 31.75
CA ARG A 141 17.48 2.89 32.15
C ARG A 141 17.53 4.36 31.76
N SER A 142 18.62 5.08 32.06
CA SER A 142 18.77 6.48 31.63
C SER A 142 18.67 6.66 30.13
N TYR A 143 19.18 5.71 29.34
CA TYR A 143 19.02 5.73 27.89
C TYR A 143 17.53 5.59 27.49
N LEU A 144 16.80 4.64 28.07
CA LEU A 144 15.37 4.42 27.77
C LEU A 144 14.51 5.63 28.19
N GLU A 145 14.78 6.18 29.37
CA GLU A 145 14.12 7.40 29.87
C GLU A 145 14.39 8.61 28.96
N GLY A 146 15.65 8.75 28.50
CA GLY A 146 16.05 9.79 27.53
C GLY A 146 15.38 9.63 26.15
N ARG A 147 14.92 8.42 25.82
CA ARG A 147 14.08 8.14 24.65
C ARG A 147 12.58 8.27 24.93
N GLY A 148 12.20 8.71 26.14
CA GLY A 148 10.81 8.90 26.52
C GLY A 148 10.05 7.60 26.82
N LEU A 149 10.73 6.45 26.96
CA LEU A 149 10.11 5.17 27.23
C LEU A 149 9.88 4.96 28.72
N ALA A 150 8.63 4.92 29.14
CA ALA A 150 8.26 4.73 30.54
C ALA A 150 8.69 3.35 31.08
N ALA A 151 9.05 3.28 32.37
CA ALA A 151 9.47 2.05 33.00
C ALA A 151 8.41 0.92 32.98
N SER A 152 7.11 1.29 32.94
CA SER A 152 6.01 0.35 32.76
C SER A 152 6.06 -0.37 31.40
N SER A 153 6.50 0.33 30.35
CA SER A 153 6.59 -0.20 29.00
C SER A 153 7.73 -1.18 28.83
N TRP A 154 8.81 -1.08 29.61
CA TRP A 154 9.95 -1.98 29.46
C TRP A 154 9.57 -3.45 29.59
N ARG A 155 8.59 -3.78 30.45
CA ARG A 155 8.07 -5.14 30.61
C ARG A 155 7.31 -5.63 29.37
N ASN A 156 6.56 -4.76 28.71
CA ASN A 156 5.79 -5.13 27.51
C ASN A 156 6.69 -5.59 26.37
N TYR A 157 7.91 -5.04 26.33
CA TYR A 157 8.93 -5.40 25.34
C TYR A 157 9.99 -6.34 25.90
N ARG A 158 9.88 -6.71 27.18
CA ARG A 158 10.83 -7.59 27.87
C ARG A 158 12.29 -7.09 27.77
N LEU A 159 12.45 -5.75 27.83
CA LEU A 159 13.77 -5.14 27.72
C LEU A 159 14.67 -5.55 28.88
N GLY A 160 15.94 -5.77 28.54
CA GLY A 160 16.94 -6.22 29.50
C GLY A 160 18.26 -5.47 29.37
N TYR A 161 19.19 -5.77 30.23
CA TYR A 161 20.57 -5.29 30.17
C TYR A 161 21.54 -6.47 30.29
N ALA A 162 22.42 -6.63 29.32
CA ALA A 162 23.56 -7.56 29.40
C ALA A 162 24.72 -6.85 30.09
N PRO A 163 25.18 -7.30 31.26
CA PRO A 163 26.32 -6.71 31.97
C PRO A 163 27.56 -6.60 31.09
N ASP A 164 28.42 -5.64 31.36
CA ASP A 164 29.73 -5.52 30.68
C ASP A 164 30.76 -6.46 31.30
N ASP A 165 30.50 -7.75 31.16
CA ASP A 165 31.31 -8.85 31.71
C ASP A 165 31.35 -9.98 30.67
N TRP A 166 32.45 -10.74 30.67
CA TRP A 166 32.70 -11.80 29.69
C TRP A 166 32.02 -13.14 30.03
N ARG A 167 31.58 -13.34 31.25
CA ARG A 167 31.15 -14.65 31.78
C ARG A 167 29.91 -14.57 32.67
N ARG A 168 29.33 -13.40 32.85
CA ARG A 168 28.27 -13.19 33.84
C ARG A 168 26.99 -13.92 33.48
N THR A 169 26.58 -13.82 32.20
CA THR A 169 25.40 -14.51 31.67
C THR A 169 25.62 -16.02 31.67
N ARG A 170 26.78 -16.47 31.17
CA ARG A 170 27.18 -17.88 31.17
C ARG A 170 27.15 -18.46 32.59
N ALA A 171 27.77 -17.80 33.56
CA ALA A 171 27.83 -18.28 34.96
C ALA A 171 26.43 -18.40 35.58
N HIS A 172 25.55 -17.42 35.32
CA HIS A 172 24.17 -17.47 35.80
C HIS A 172 23.43 -18.68 35.23
N LEU A 173 23.50 -18.89 33.91
CA LEU A 173 22.79 -19.98 33.24
C LEU A 173 23.36 -21.37 33.59
N HIS A 174 24.65 -21.47 33.82
CA HIS A 174 25.25 -22.67 34.40
C HIS A 174 24.66 -22.99 35.78
N GLY A 175 24.45 -21.97 36.63
CA GLY A 175 23.79 -22.13 37.93
C GLY A 175 22.35 -22.68 37.81
N LEU A 176 21.70 -22.50 36.66
CA LEU A 176 20.39 -23.07 36.32
C LEU A 176 20.46 -24.43 35.62
N GLY A 177 21.69 -24.99 35.44
CA GLY A 177 21.90 -26.30 34.87
C GLY A 177 21.93 -26.37 33.35
N PHE A 178 22.21 -25.27 32.65
CA PHE A 178 22.46 -25.28 31.21
C PHE A 178 23.93 -25.54 30.93
N THR A 179 24.22 -26.29 29.87
CA THR A 179 25.58 -26.62 29.42
C THR A 179 26.11 -25.59 28.43
N ASP A 180 27.46 -25.51 28.27
CA ASP A 180 28.07 -24.66 27.23
C ASP A 180 27.57 -25.00 25.82
N GLY A 181 27.37 -26.30 25.51
CA GLY A 181 26.82 -26.72 24.22
C GLY A 181 25.45 -26.13 23.94
N GLU A 182 24.53 -26.19 24.90
CA GLU A 182 23.19 -25.59 24.79
C GLU A 182 23.27 -24.07 24.64
N LEU A 183 24.14 -23.40 25.39
CA LEU A 183 24.28 -21.94 25.33
C LEU A 183 24.93 -21.45 24.03
N LEU A 184 25.89 -22.22 23.46
CA LEU A 184 26.46 -21.95 22.13
C LEU A 184 25.44 -22.12 21.04
N GLU A 185 24.69 -23.22 21.04
CA GLU A 185 23.63 -23.48 20.07
C GLU A 185 22.46 -22.46 20.16
N ALA A 186 22.14 -21.97 21.36
CA ALA A 186 21.18 -20.90 21.56
C ALA A 186 21.74 -19.50 21.18
N GLY A 187 23.03 -19.38 20.87
CA GLY A 187 23.68 -18.12 20.50
C GLY A 187 23.82 -17.11 21.65
N ILE A 188 23.74 -17.58 22.90
CA ILE A 188 23.88 -16.76 24.13
C ILE A 188 25.34 -16.50 24.44
N ILE A 189 26.20 -17.51 24.20
CA ILE A 189 27.66 -17.41 24.33
C ILE A 189 28.32 -17.68 22.97
N LYS A 190 29.59 -17.39 22.86
CA LYS A 190 30.42 -17.63 21.67
C LYS A 190 31.69 -18.37 22.02
N GLU A 191 32.18 -19.18 21.11
CA GLU A 191 33.50 -19.76 21.18
C GLU A 191 34.59 -18.70 21.13
N ASN A 192 35.70 -18.97 21.73
CA ASN A 192 36.87 -18.11 21.69
C ASN A 192 37.81 -18.56 20.56
N ASP A 193 37.88 -17.81 19.48
CA ASP A 193 38.69 -18.13 18.29
C ASP A 193 40.21 -18.29 18.60
N LYS A 194 40.65 -17.79 19.74
CA LYS A 194 42.05 -17.89 20.19
C LYS A 194 42.31 -19.07 21.11
N GLY A 195 41.32 -19.94 21.28
CA GLY A 195 41.35 -20.98 22.30
C GLY A 195 41.03 -20.41 23.68
N GLY A 196 40.40 -21.20 24.52
CA GLY A 196 39.99 -20.82 25.88
C GLY A 196 38.48 -21.04 26.08
N GLU A 197 38.00 -20.60 27.23
CA GLU A 197 36.58 -20.76 27.56
C GLU A 197 35.67 -19.88 26.70
N PRO A 198 34.46 -20.36 26.38
CA PRO A 198 33.42 -19.56 25.74
C PRO A 198 33.08 -18.31 26.57
N TYR A 199 32.61 -17.29 25.90
CA TYR A 199 32.31 -15.99 26.49
C TYR A 199 30.91 -15.49 26.10
N ASP A 200 30.34 -14.59 26.92
CA ASP A 200 29.02 -13.97 26.68
C ASP A 200 28.96 -13.24 25.35
N ALA A 201 27.99 -13.59 24.50
CA ALA A 201 27.82 -12.97 23.18
C ALA A 201 27.45 -11.48 23.26
N PHE A 202 26.73 -11.11 24.30
CA PHE A 202 26.26 -9.75 24.55
C PHE A 202 26.87 -9.19 25.82
N ARG A 203 27.46 -8.00 25.74
CA ARG A 203 28.10 -7.31 26.86
C ARG A 203 27.89 -5.79 26.75
N GLY A 204 27.57 -5.15 27.88
CA GLY A 204 27.36 -3.70 27.96
C GLY A 204 26.24 -3.19 27.04
N ARG A 205 25.18 -4.00 26.86
CA ARG A 205 24.13 -3.72 25.86
C ARG A 205 22.73 -3.72 26.47
N LEU A 206 21.92 -2.81 25.95
CA LEU A 206 20.46 -2.89 26.08
C LEU A 206 19.96 -4.04 25.22
N MET A 207 19.20 -4.96 25.83
CA MET A 207 18.77 -6.21 25.20
C MET A 207 17.31 -6.15 24.74
N PHE A 208 17.07 -6.68 23.56
CA PHE A 208 15.77 -6.82 22.91
C PHE A 208 15.54 -8.32 22.65
N PRO A 209 14.77 -9.02 23.48
CA PRO A 209 14.41 -10.40 23.20
C PRO A 209 13.56 -10.50 21.93
N ILE A 210 13.85 -11.51 21.11
CA ILE A 210 13.19 -11.74 19.83
C ILE A 210 12.33 -13.00 19.99
N PRO A 211 11.00 -12.86 20.03
CA PRO A 211 10.09 -13.99 20.09
C PRO A 211 9.80 -14.59 18.72
N ASP A 212 9.49 -15.87 18.69
CA ASP A 212 8.91 -16.56 17.54
C ASP A 212 7.41 -16.21 17.35
N SER A 213 6.76 -16.82 16.35
CA SER A 213 5.32 -16.63 16.08
C SER A 213 4.40 -17.12 17.20
N ARG A 214 4.90 -17.89 18.17
CA ARG A 214 4.18 -18.38 19.37
C ARG A 214 4.43 -17.50 20.59
N GLY A 215 5.49 -16.68 20.57
CA GLY A 215 5.90 -15.79 21.66
C GLY A 215 7.02 -16.33 22.52
N SER A 216 7.61 -17.50 22.19
CA SER A 216 8.79 -18.03 22.85
C SER A 216 10.04 -17.26 22.41
N ILE A 217 10.91 -16.89 23.33
CA ILE A 217 12.16 -16.20 23.01
C ILE A 217 13.10 -17.17 22.29
N ILE A 218 13.60 -16.77 21.14
CA ILE A 218 14.46 -17.58 20.27
C ILE A 218 15.81 -16.94 19.95
N ALA A 219 15.95 -15.64 20.19
CA ALA A 219 17.15 -14.86 19.90
C ALA A 219 17.14 -13.52 20.63
N PHE A 220 18.20 -12.75 20.45
CA PHE A 220 18.37 -11.43 21.03
C PHE A 220 18.93 -10.42 20.04
N GLY A 221 18.48 -9.16 20.15
CA GLY A 221 19.18 -7.99 19.68
C GLY A 221 19.82 -7.26 20.86
N GLY A 222 20.98 -6.65 20.65
CA GLY A 222 21.69 -5.92 21.70
C GLY A 222 22.21 -4.58 21.16
N ARG A 223 21.74 -3.44 21.73
CA ARG A 223 22.22 -2.11 21.40
C ARG A 223 23.34 -1.69 22.36
N ALA A 224 24.49 -1.33 21.83
CA ALA A 224 25.58 -0.79 22.62
C ALA A 224 25.18 0.53 23.31
N LEU A 225 25.52 0.67 24.58
CA LEU A 225 25.28 1.89 25.35
C LEU A 225 26.45 2.87 25.26
N GLN A 226 27.66 2.35 25.11
CA GLN A 226 28.86 3.15 24.92
C GLN A 226 28.93 3.66 23.48
N PRO A 227 29.24 4.97 23.25
CA PRO A 227 29.27 5.56 21.92
C PRO A 227 30.27 4.91 20.96
N ASP A 228 31.42 4.47 21.49
CA ASP A 228 32.52 3.91 20.71
C ASP A 228 32.40 2.41 20.46
N ALA A 229 31.43 1.72 21.09
CA ALA A 229 31.25 0.30 20.94
C ALA A 229 30.68 -0.06 19.57
N LYS A 230 31.42 -0.87 18.83
CA LYS A 230 31.02 -1.37 17.49
C LYS A 230 30.77 -2.88 17.54
N PRO A 231 29.74 -3.35 16.83
CA PRO A 231 28.70 -2.62 16.12
C PRO A 231 27.70 -1.97 17.10
N LYS A 232 27.02 -0.88 16.67
CA LYS A 232 25.98 -0.20 17.47
C LYS A 232 24.86 -1.18 17.83
N TYR A 233 24.40 -1.98 16.88
CA TYR A 233 23.45 -3.09 17.08
C TYR A 233 24.12 -4.42 16.76
N LEU A 234 23.94 -5.38 17.64
CA LEU A 234 24.41 -6.76 17.49
C LEU A 234 23.21 -7.69 17.65
N ASN A 235 22.97 -8.56 16.68
CA ASN A 235 21.94 -9.59 16.76
C ASN A 235 22.57 -10.97 16.96
N SER A 236 21.80 -11.92 17.52
CA SER A 236 22.18 -13.32 17.52
C SER A 236 22.54 -13.78 16.11
N GLY A 237 23.50 -14.68 16.00
CA GLY A 237 23.77 -15.42 14.78
C GLY A 237 22.60 -16.34 14.42
N ASP A 238 22.70 -17.01 13.27
CA ASP A 238 21.76 -18.09 12.95
C ASP A 238 21.99 -19.26 13.91
N THR A 239 20.89 -19.83 14.40
CA THR A 239 20.86 -20.92 15.38
C THR A 239 19.79 -21.94 14.98
N PRO A 240 19.73 -23.12 15.59
CA PRO A 240 18.61 -24.05 15.38
C PRO A 240 17.23 -23.47 15.68
N LEU A 241 17.16 -22.41 16.51
CA LEU A 241 15.92 -21.71 16.84
C LEU A 241 15.64 -20.52 15.93
N PHE A 242 16.65 -19.86 15.38
CA PHE A 242 16.56 -18.53 14.81
C PHE A 242 17.32 -18.39 13.49
N HIS A 243 16.60 -17.99 12.45
CA HIS A 243 17.16 -17.57 11.16
C HIS A 243 16.69 -16.15 10.86
N LYS A 244 17.64 -15.22 10.77
CA LYS A 244 17.35 -13.77 10.57
C LYS A 244 16.45 -13.49 9.38
N SER A 245 16.60 -14.26 8.31
CA SER A 245 15.82 -14.11 7.07
C SER A 245 14.33 -14.42 7.24
N ASN A 246 13.93 -15.15 8.28
CA ASN A 246 12.58 -15.71 8.43
C ASN A 246 11.80 -15.10 9.60
N VAL A 247 12.39 -14.16 10.32
CA VAL A 247 11.81 -13.59 11.55
C VAL A 247 11.73 -12.07 11.43
N LEU A 248 10.65 -11.51 11.97
CA LEU A 248 10.45 -10.08 12.17
C LEU A 248 10.28 -9.81 13.67
N TYR A 249 10.93 -8.74 14.15
CA TYR A 249 10.73 -8.28 15.52
C TYR A 249 9.26 -7.93 15.77
N ARG A 250 8.68 -8.42 16.85
CA ARG A 250 7.29 -8.21 17.28
C ARG A 250 6.19 -8.75 16.35
N TYR A 251 6.49 -9.63 15.42
CA TYR A 251 5.51 -10.10 14.42
C TYR A 251 4.21 -10.64 15.03
N LYS A 252 4.29 -11.46 16.11
CA LYS A 252 3.09 -12.00 16.78
C LYS A 252 2.20 -10.89 17.31
N ALA A 253 2.76 -9.99 18.14
CA ALA A 253 2.01 -8.90 18.76
C ALA A 253 1.44 -7.92 17.71
N ALA A 254 2.19 -7.67 16.63
CA ALA A 254 1.73 -6.82 15.54
C ALA A 254 0.54 -7.43 14.77
N ARG A 255 0.54 -8.75 14.56
CA ARG A 255 -0.61 -9.47 13.98
C ARG A 255 -1.84 -9.42 14.89
N GLU A 256 -1.64 -9.58 16.20
CA GLU A 256 -2.72 -9.48 17.19
C GLU A 256 -3.32 -8.07 17.21
N ALA A 257 -2.47 -7.03 17.05
CA ALA A 257 -2.91 -5.64 17.00
C ALA A 257 -3.70 -5.29 15.72
N LEU A 258 -3.42 -5.95 14.59
CA LEU A 258 -4.22 -5.78 13.36
C LEU A 258 -5.66 -6.27 13.53
N GLY A 259 -5.90 -7.20 14.46
CA GLY A 259 -7.23 -7.79 14.66
C GLY A 259 -7.71 -8.63 13.47
N HIS A 260 -8.98 -9.05 13.52
CA HIS A 260 -9.63 -9.78 12.44
C HIS A 260 -10.43 -8.85 11.50
N GLY A 261 -10.14 -7.56 11.45
CA GLY A 261 -10.95 -6.57 10.76
C GLY A 261 -10.18 -5.70 9.79
N GLU A 262 -10.71 -5.66 8.60
CA GLU A 262 -10.69 -4.57 7.62
C GLU A 262 -9.35 -3.85 7.35
N GLY A 263 -8.61 -4.33 6.34
CA GLY A 263 -7.93 -3.43 5.40
C GLY A 263 -6.64 -2.75 5.86
N GLY A 264 -5.93 -3.26 6.86
CA GLY A 264 -4.62 -2.74 7.23
C GLY A 264 -3.50 -3.77 6.98
N GLY A 265 -2.28 -3.27 6.71
CA GLY A 265 -1.07 -4.07 6.66
C GLY A 265 -0.18 -3.78 7.87
N LEU A 266 0.91 -4.54 8.01
CA LEU A 266 1.96 -4.22 8.97
C LEU A 266 2.67 -2.93 8.58
N ILE A 267 3.18 -2.21 9.58
CA ILE A 267 4.13 -1.10 9.39
C ILE A 267 5.53 -1.66 9.64
N VAL A 268 6.39 -1.61 8.65
CA VAL A 268 7.75 -2.16 8.71
C VAL A 268 8.73 -1.02 8.88
N CYS A 269 9.35 -0.92 10.06
CA CYS A 269 10.40 0.04 10.40
C CYS A 269 11.79 -0.58 10.27
N GLU A 270 12.86 0.23 10.42
CA GLU A 270 14.24 -0.26 10.28
C GLU A 270 14.77 -0.93 11.55
N GLY A 271 14.39 -0.46 12.74
CA GLY A 271 15.00 -0.86 14.00
C GLY A 271 14.06 -1.17 15.16
N TYR A 272 14.64 -1.68 16.23
CA TYR A 272 13.91 -2.03 17.46
C TYR A 272 13.27 -0.83 18.13
N MET A 273 14.01 0.28 18.23
CA MET A 273 13.53 1.48 18.91
C MET A 273 12.40 2.13 18.14
N ASP A 274 12.46 2.12 16.81
CA ASP A 274 11.42 2.66 15.94
C ASP A 274 10.11 1.90 16.14
N VAL A 275 10.18 0.57 16.16
CA VAL A 275 9.02 -0.29 16.43
C VAL A 275 8.43 0.00 17.81
N ILE A 276 9.28 0.16 18.84
CA ILE A 276 8.82 0.46 20.20
C ILE A 276 8.16 1.84 20.24
N ALA A 277 8.78 2.86 19.65
CA ALA A 277 8.23 4.21 19.60
C ALA A 277 6.89 4.26 18.86
N MET A 278 6.78 3.55 17.72
CA MET A 278 5.53 3.39 16.98
C MET A 278 4.44 2.76 17.84
N CYS A 279 4.76 1.69 18.56
CA CYS A 279 3.79 0.99 19.40
C CYS A 279 3.31 1.84 20.59
N GLU A 280 4.21 2.56 21.25
CA GLU A 280 3.87 3.49 22.34
C GLU A 280 3.02 4.67 21.83
N ALA A 281 3.19 5.04 20.56
CA ALA A 281 2.38 6.05 19.88
C ALA A 281 1.02 5.52 19.37
N GLY A 282 0.68 4.25 19.61
CA GLY A 282 -0.61 3.66 19.22
C GLY A 282 -0.58 2.84 17.92
N PHE A 283 0.56 2.76 17.23
CA PHE A 283 0.73 1.94 16.01
C PHE A 283 1.20 0.53 16.35
N GLY A 284 0.34 -0.25 17.01
CA GLY A 284 0.67 -1.58 17.56
C GLY A 284 1.04 -2.63 16.50
N ASN A 285 0.76 -2.39 15.22
CA ASN A 285 1.06 -3.23 14.07
C ASN A 285 2.47 -3.02 13.48
N ALA A 286 3.37 -2.34 14.20
CA ALA A 286 4.75 -2.10 13.78
C ALA A 286 5.65 -3.33 14.00
N VAL A 287 6.54 -3.60 13.03
CA VAL A 287 7.54 -4.68 13.03
C VAL A 287 8.86 -4.18 12.44
N ALA A 288 9.96 -4.90 12.64
CA ALA A 288 11.23 -4.62 11.97
C ALA A 288 11.95 -5.90 11.52
N PRO A 289 12.70 -5.88 10.40
CA PRO A 289 13.71 -6.88 10.09
C PRO A 289 14.88 -6.79 11.06
N LEU A 290 15.67 -7.87 11.14
CA LEU A 290 16.67 -8.05 12.20
C LEU A 290 18.10 -7.77 11.71
N GLY A 291 18.39 -6.51 11.36
CA GLY A 291 19.75 -6.07 10.98
C GLY A 291 20.21 -6.58 9.61
N THR A 292 19.29 -6.96 8.75
CA THR A 292 19.51 -7.29 7.34
C THR A 292 18.51 -6.54 6.46
N ALA A 293 18.86 -6.35 5.19
CA ALA A 293 17.86 -5.90 4.22
C ALA A 293 16.69 -6.89 4.19
N LEU A 294 15.47 -6.37 4.04
CA LEU A 294 14.24 -7.17 3.93
C LEU A 294 14.41 -8.34 2.97
N THR A 295 14.12 -9.58 3.40
CA THR A 295 14.22 -10.80 2.56
C THR A 295 12.89 -11.13 1.88
N GLU A 296 12.92 -12.07 0.90
CA GLU A 296 11.68 -12.57 0.28
C GLU A 296 10.79 -13.28 1.32
N GLU A 297 11.39 -14.10 2.18
CA GLU A 297 10.69 -14.84 3.23
C GLU A 297 10.00 -13.89 4.21
N GLN A 298 10.70 -12.81 4.63
CA GLN A 298 10.12 -11.77 5.47
C GLN A 298 8.98 -11.03 4.76
N LEU A 299 9.14 -10.74 3.47
CA LEU A 299 8.09 -10.10 2.66
C LEU A 299 6.85 -10.98 2.55
N GLN A 300 7.02 -12.30 2.32
CA GLN A 300 5.90 -13.25 2.35
C GLN A 300 5.24 -13.33 3.73
N LEU A 301 6.04 -13.26 4.80
CA LEU A 301 5.52 -13.22 6.17
C LEU A 301 4.68 -11.96 6.43
N ILE A 302 5.14 -10.81 5.94
CA ILE A 302 4.43 -9.53 6.03
C ILE A 302 3.09 -9.60 5.29
N TRP A 303 3.05 -10.13 4.08
CA TRP A 303 1.81 -10.28 3.31
C TRP A 303 0.82 -11.30 3.90
N ARG A 304 1.27 -12.29 4.67
CA ARG A 304 0.37 -13.16 5.44
C ARG A 304 -0.40 -12.42 6.53
N ALA A 305 0.14 -11.32 7.03
CA ALA A 305 -0.54 -10.50 8.03
C ALA A 305 -1.52 -9.49 7.41
N GLY A 306 -1.27 -9.05 6.18
CA GLY A 306 -2.16 -8.14 5.45
C GLY A 306 -1.65 -7.82 4.05
N PRO A 307 -2.55 -7.52 3.09
CA PRO A 307 -2.21 -7.43 1.67
C PRO A 307 -1.43 -6.17 1.28
N GLU A 308 -1.50 -5.11 2.07
CA GLU A 308 -0.95 -3.79 1.75
C GLU A 308 -0.13 -3.21 2.91
N PRO A 309 1.03 -3.83 3.24
CA PRO A 309 1.93 -3.31 4.27
C PRO A 309 2.53 -1.96 3.88
N VAL A 310 2.94 -1.19 4.90
CA VAL A 310 3.62 0.09 4.75
C VAL A 310 5.06 -0.06 5.20
N MET A 311 6.01 0.19 4.30
CA MET A 311 7.44 0.24 4.59
C MET A 311 7.79 1.67 5.01
N CYS A 312 8.17 1.87 6.26
CA CYS A 312 8.54 3.16 6.83
C CYS A 312 10.05 3.23 7.00
N PHE A 313 10.69 4.08 6.21
CA PHE A 313 12.13 4.25 6.17
C PHE A 313 12.57 5.60 6.70
N ASP A 314 13.77 5.64 7.27
CA ASP A 314 14.40 6.85 7.78
C ASP A 314 14.55 7.91 6.68
N GLY A 315 14.49 9.18 7.06
CA GLY A 315 14.59 10.33 6.17
C GLY A 315 16.02 10.65 5.73
N ASP A 316 16.87 9.66 5.57
CA ASP A 316 18.24 9.81 5.14
C ASP A 316 18.54 9.04 3.84
N ARG A 317 19.78 9.20 3.33
CA ARG A 317 20.20 8.52 2.10
C ARG A 317 20.23 6.98 2.25
N ALA A 318 20.49 6.47 3.45
CA ALA A 318 20.53 5.03 3.71
C ALA A 318 19.12 4.44 3.70
N GLY A 319 18.15 5.12 4.35
CA GLY A 319 16.73 4.77 4.34
C GLY A 319 16.13 4.81 2.93
N LEU A 320 16.44 5.85 2.14
CA LEU A 320 16.04 5.91 0.73
C LEU A 320 16.60 4.72 -0.08
N GLY A 321 17.87 4.39 0.13
CA GLY A 321 18.49 3.21 -0.47
C GLY A 321 17.83 1.89 -0.02
N ALA A 322 17.38 1.81 1.24
CA ALA A 322 16.66 0.65 1.76
C ALA A 322 15.26 0.55 1.13
N ALA A 323 14.56 1.68 0.94
CA ALA A 323 13.28 1.74 0.25
C ALA A 323 13.39 1.22 -1.20
N TYR A 324 14.41 1.60 -1.94
CA TYR A 324 14.64 1.12 -3.30
C TYR A 324 14.93 -0.39 -3.33
N ARG A 325 15.73 -0.91 -2.39
CA ARG A 325 15.96 -2.36 -2.29
C ARG A 325 14.68 -3.13 -1.94
N ALA A 326 13.84 -2.58 -1.07
CA ALA A 326 12.55 -3.17 -0.72
C ALA A 326 11.58 -3.16 -1.91
N LEU A 327 11.55 -2.07 -2.69
CA LEU A 327 10.80 -1.95 -3.92
C LEU A 327 11.20 -3.04 -4.92
N ASP A 328 12.50 -3.20 -5.21
CA ASP A 328 13.01 -4.19 -6.16
C ASP A 328 12.66 -5.62 -5.75
N ARG A 329 12.64 -5.91 -4.44
CA ARG A 329 12.22 -7.22 -3.91
C ARG A 329 10.73 -7.45 -3.97
N ALA A 330 9.92 -6.41 -3.78
CA ALA A 330 8.47 -6.53 -3.78
C ALA A 330 7.88 -6.60 -5.20
N LEU A 331 8.50 -5.91 -6.16
CA LEU A 331 8.00 -5.76 -7.52
C LEU A 331 7.67 -7.09 -8.23
N PRO A 332 8.51 -8.15 -8.16
CA PRO A 332 8.21 -9.44 -8.78
C PRO A 332 6.96 -10.12 -8.24
N PHE A 333 6.53 -9.79 -7.04
CA PHE A 333 5.41 -10.43 -6.33
C PHE A 333 4.15 -9.58 -6.29
N ALA A 334 4.13 -8.43 -6.98
CA ALA A 334 2.96 -7.59 -7.08
C ALA A 334 1.83 -8.32 -7.82
N GLU A 335 0.66 -8.43 -7.17
CA GLU A 335 -0.53 -9.14 -7.66
C GLU A 335 -1.79 -8.30 -7.41
N PRO A 336 -2.90 -8.57 -8.09
CA PRO A 336 -4.17 -7.93 -7.76
C PRO A 336 -4.52 -8.10 -6.27
N GLY A 337 -4.72 -6.99 -5.56
CA GLY A 337 -5.00 -6.98 -4.13
C GLY A 337 -3.76 -7.20 -3.23
N ARG A 338 -2.54 -7.31 -3.78
CA ARG A 338 -1.30 -7.43 -3.00
C ARG A 338 -0.24 -6.45 -3.51
N SER A 339 0.10 -5.48 -2.66
CA SER A 339 1.03 -4.40 -2.96
C SER A 339 1.90 -4.07 -1.74
N VAL A 340 2.70 -3.02 -1.84
CA VAL A 340 3.47 -2.41 -0.75
C VAL A 340 3.36 -0.90 -0.88
N PHE A 341 3.20 -0.20 0.23
CA PHE A 341 3.32 1.25 0.30
C PHE A 341 4.62 1.66 0.98
N PHE A 342 5.05 2.88 0.73
CA PHE A 342 6.29 3.43 1.27
C PHE A 342 6.03 4.77 1.95
N VAL A 343 6.65 4.95 3.10
CA VAL A 343 6.78 6.23 3.78
C VAL A 343 8.26 6.55 3.87
N LEU A 344 8.64 7.71 3.37
CA LEU A 344 9.97 8.30 3.52
C LEU A 344 9.81 9.45 4.50
N LEU A 345 10.42 9.34 5.65
CA LEU A 345 10.31 10.35 6.70
C LEU A 345 11.01 11.67 6.32
N PRO A 346 10.71 12.78 6.99
CA PRO A 346 11.42 14.04 6.78
C PRO A 346 12.94 13.91 7.00
N ASP A 347 13.72 14.75 6.33
CA ASP A 347 15.18 14.71 6.32
C ASP A 347 15.79 14.56 7.73
N GLY A 348 16.56 13.48 7.89
CA GLY A 348 17.32 13.17 9.10
C GLY A 348 16.51 12.62 10.28
N MET A 349 15.21 12.34 10.11
CA MET A 349 14.37 11.79 11.16
C MET A 349 14.13 10.28 10.99
N ASP A 350 14.16 9.56 12.09
CA ASP A 350 13.60 8.22 12.22
C ASP A 350 12.18 8.27 12.86
N PRO A 351 11.42 7.15 12.93
CA PRO A 351 10.09 7.13 13.56
C PRO A 351 10.09 7.60 15.01
N ASP A 352 11.08 7.22 15.82
CA ASP A 352 11.23 7.64 17.21
C ASP A 352 11.46 9.15 17.29
N ASP A 353 12.35 9.70 16.48
CA ASP A 353 12.65 11.14 16.45
C ASP A 353 11.43 11.97 16.01
N LEU A 354 10.68 11.52 14.98
CA LEU A 354 9.48 12.19 14.51
C LEU A 354 8.37 12.22 15.57
N ILE A 355 8.08 11.08 16.17
CA ILE A 355 7.05 10.94 17.21
C ILE A 355 7.41 11.79 18.42
N ARG A 356 8.67 11.77 18.85
CA ARG A 356 9.14 12.53 20.00
C ARG A 356 9.14 14.04 19.76
N ALA A 357 9.49 14.47 18.55
CA ALA A 357 9.55 15.89 18.20
C ALA A 357 8.17 16.50 17.90
N ARG A 358 7.27 15.76 17.26
CA ARG A 358 6.02 16.29 16.70
C ARG A 358 4.76 15.53 17.12
N GLY A 359 4.91 14.47 17.91
CA GLY A 359 3.80 13.64 18.42
C GLY A 359 3.26 12.62 17.42
N PRO A 360 2.34 11.72 17.89
CA PRO A 360 1.75 10.65 17.07
C PRO A 360 0.97 11.14 15.85
N GLY A 361 0.38 12.35 15.92
CA GLY A 361 -0.37 12.94 14.81
C GLY A 361 0.48 13.15 13.56
N ALA A 362 1.72 13.62 13.73
CA ALA A 362 2.65 13.79 12.61
C ALA A 362 2.99 12.45 11.92
N MET A 363 3.12 11.37 12.71
CA MET A 363 3.33 10.04 12.15
C MET A 363 2.09 9.54 11.39
N SER A 364 0.88 9.80 11.89
CA SER A 364 -0.37 9.49 11.20
C SER A 364 -0.45 10.20 9.83
N GLU A 365 -0.04 11.47 9.75
CA GLU A 365 0.01 12.22 8.49
C GLU A 365 0.99 11.60 7.49
N GLN A 366 2.18 11.18 7.95
CA GLN A 366 3.15 10.49 7.09
C GLN A 366 2.59 9.16 6.56
N LEU A 367 1.94 8.38 7.42
CA LEU A 367 1.30 7.12 7.03
C LEU A 367 0.12 7.33 6.07
N ALA A 368 -0.64 8.41 6.22
CA ALA A 368 -1.71 8.79 5.29
C ALA A 368 -1.15 9.21 3.92
N GLY A 369 -0.02 9.92 3.90
CA GLY A 369 0.70 10.33 2.69
C GLY A 369 1.57 9.25 2.05
N ARG A 370 1.41 7.97 2.41
CA ARG A 370 2.20 6.86 1.90
C ARG A 370 2.20 6.76 0.37
N LEU A 371 3.34 6.43 -0.19
CA LEU A 371 3.57 6.33 -1.62
C LEU A 371 3.32 4.89 -2.12
N PRO A 372 2.55 4.68 -3.19
CA PRO A 372 2.47 3.37 -3.84
C PRO A 372 3.79 3.01 -4.53
N MET A 373 4.00 1.72 -4.76
CA MET A 373 5.20 1.19 -5.43
C MET A 373 5.45 1.88 -6.78
N SER A 374 4.42 2.14 -7.58
CA SER A 374 4.55 2.78 -8.90
C SER A 374 5.06 4.22 -8.80
N GLU A 375 4.67 4.95 -7.74
CA GLU A 375 5.16 6.31 -7.50
C GLU A 375 6.63 6.32 -7.06
N LEU A 376 7.01 5.41 -6.15
CA LEU A 376 8.41 5.31 -5.72
C LEU A 376 9.32 4.88 -6.89
N LEU A 377 8.86 3.93 -7.71
CA LEU A 377 9.58 3.51 -8.93
C LEU A 377 9.75 4.68 -9.90
N TRP A 378 8.68 5.43 -10.15
CA TRP A 378 8.72 6.61 -11.00
C TRP A 378 9.73 7.65 -10.50
N ARG A 379 9.71 8.00 -9.21
CA ARG A 379 10.65 8.96 -8.61
C ARG A 379 12.10 8.50 -8.75
N ARG A 380 12.38 7.23 -8.43
CA ARG A 380 13.72 6.64 -8.53
C ARG A 380 14.30 6.78 -9.94
N GLU A 381 13.55 6.35 -10.95
CA GLU A 381 14.04 6.33 -12.32
C GLU A 381 14.12 7.74 -12.93
N ARG A 382 13.16 8.59 -12.63
CA ARG A 382 13.14 9.98 -13.07
C ARG A 382 14.32 10.79 -12.53
N ASP A 383 14.67 10.58 -11.26
CA ASP A 383 15.69 11.36 -10.55
C ASP A 383 17.10 10.77 -10.69
N ALA A 384 17.24 9.60 -11.35
CA ALA A 384 18.51 8.92 -11.55
C ALA A 384 19.48 9.71 -12.44
N GLU A 385 18.96 10.41 -13.45
CA GLU A 385 19.75 11.20 -14.40
C GLU A 385 19.01 12.45 -14.87
N PRO A 386 19.72 13.54 -15.22
CA PRO A 386 19.13 14.71 -15.87
C PRO A 386 18.46 14.32 -17.21
N LEU A 387 17.28 14.86 -17.52
CA LEU A 387 16.52 14.55 -18.74
C LEU A 387 16.66 15.64 -19.81
N ASP A 388 17.86 16.16 -19.98
CA ASP A 388 18.19 17.28 -20.83
C ASP A 388 18.42 16.91 -22.29
N THR A 389 18.74 15.62 -22.59
CA THR A 389 18.95 15.11 -23.96
C THR A 389 17.93 14.04 -24.34
N PRO A 390 17.66 13.84 -25.66
CA PRO A 390 16.77 12.79 -26.14
C PRO A 390 17.21 11.38 -25.73
N GLU A 391 18.52 11.12 -25.70
CA GLU A 391 19.07 9.81 -25.33
C GLU A 391 18.78 9.49 -23.85
N ARG A 392 18.91 10.47 -22.96
CA ARG A 392 18.57 10.32 -21.53
C ARG A 392 17.07 10.14 -21.31
N GLN A 393 16.24 10.82 -22.11
CA GLN A 393 14.79 10.62 -22.10
C GLN A 393 14.40 9.20 -22.53
N ALA A 394 15.03 8.69 -23.61
CA ALA A 394 14.85 7.31 -24.05
C ALA A 394 15.41 6.31 -23.01
N GLY A 395 16.53 6.66 -22.37
CA GLY A 395 17.10 5.89 -21.25
C GLY A 395 16.16 5.73 -20.07
N LEU A 396 15.43 6.80 -19.69
CA LEU A 396 14.39 6.72 -18.64
C LEU A 396 13.28 5.74 -19.03
N GLU A 397 12.77 5.81 -20.27
CA GLU A 397 11.75 4.86 -20.74
C GLU A 397 12.25 3.42 -20.67
N ALA A 398 13.46 3.17 -21.12
CA ALA A 398 14.07 1.83 -21.09
C ALA A 398 14.20 1.30 -19.64
N ARG A 399 14.66 2.12 -18.70
CA ARG A 399 14.76 1.73 -17.26
C ARG A 399 13.39 1.42 -16.66
N LEU A 400 12.38 2.25 -16.91
CA LEU A 400 11.01 2.01 -16.45
C LEU A 400 10.44 0.70 -16.99
N MET A 401 10.62 0.43 -18.28
CA MET A 401 10.13 -0.81 -18.91
C MET A 401 10.91 -2.03 -18.43
N ALA A 402 12.22 -1.91 -18.20
CA ALA A 402 13.02 -2.98 -17.60
C ALA A 402 12.54 -3.34 -16.19
N ALA A 403 12.24 -2.32 -15.36
CA ALA A 403 11.67 -2.54 -14.02
C ALA A 403 10.31 -3.24 -14.09
N CYS A 404 9.40 -2.82 -14.99
CA CYS A 404 8.14 -3.51 -15.24
C CYS A 404 8.34 -4.97 -15.68
N GLY A 405 9.45 -5.27 -16.35
CA GLY A 405 9.81 -6.62 -16.77
C GLY A 405 9.93 -7.63 -15.62
N HIS A 406 10.25 -7.16 -14.40
CA HIS A 406 10.37 -8.01 -13.22
C HIS A 406 9.00 -8.42 -12.64
N ILE A 407 7.90 -7.72 -12.96
CA ILE A 407 6.56 -8.05 -12.46
C ILE A 407 6.09 -9.36 -13.11
N ARG A 408 5.84 -10.38 -12.28
CA ARG A 408 5.46 -11.72 -12.75
C ARG A 408 4.02 -11.79 -13.22
N HIS A 409 3.10 -11.06 -12.56
CA HIS A 409 1.67 -11.07 -12.89
C HIS A 409 1.38 -10.21 -14.13
N PRO A 410 0.91 -10.79 -15.27
CA PRO A 410 0.82 -10.08 -16.55
C PRO A 410 -0.14 -8.88 -16.51
N GLY A 411 -1.28 -9.00 -15.82
CA GLY A 411 -2.24 -7.89 -15.68
C GLY A 411 -1.69 -6.71 -14.90
N VAL A 412 -0.94 -6.96 -13.81
CA VAL A 412 -0.27 -5.90 -13.02
C VAL A 412 0.85 -5.28 -13.84
N LYS A 413 1.68 -6.08 -14.51
CA LYS A 413 2.72 -5.59 -15.42
C LYS A 413 2.15 -4.62 -16.46
N SER A 414 1.10 -5.01 -17.18
CA SER A 414 0.46 -4.14 -18.18
C SER A 414 -0.13 -2.86 -17.59
N ALA A 415 -0.62 -2.91 -16.34
CA ALA A 415 -1.11 -1.72 -15.64
C ALA A 415 0.04 -0.74 -15.31
N TYR A 416 1.17 -1.26 -14.81
CA TYR A 416 2.37 -0.47 -14.54
C TYR A 416 2.96 0.16 -15.81
N GLU A 417 3.07 -0.60 -16.89
CA GLU A 417 3.57 -0.09 -18.18
C GLU A 417 2.71 1.07 -18.72
N ARG A 418 1.39 0.99 -18.60
CA ARG A 418 0.47 2.06 -19.01
C ARG A 418 0.60 3.30 -18.12
N ASP A 419 0.60 3.13 -16.79
CA ASP A 419 0.73 4.22 -15.84
C ASP A 419 2.06 4.97 -16.02
N LEU A 420 3.18 4.24 -16.05
CA LEU A 420 4.50 4.83 -16.18
C LEU A 420 4.74 5.50 -17.54
N LYS A 421 4.21 4.94 -18.64
CA LYS A 421 4.24 5.59 -19.96
C LYS A 421 3.41 6.88 -19.98
N SER A 422 2.27 6.93 -19.30
CA SER A 422 1.48 8.15 -19.17
C SER A 422 2.26 9.22 -18.41
N ARG A 423 2.79 8.89 -17.24
CA ARG A 423 3.61 9.80 -16.43
C ARG A 423 4.84 10.33 -17.18
N LEU A 424 5.50 9.47 -17.96
CA LEU A 424 6.64 9.86 -18.78
C LEU A 424 6.24 10.90 -19.83
N ARG A 425 5.14 10.67 -20.57
CA ARG A 425 4.63 11.63 -21.57
C ARG A 425 4.31 12.98 -20.94
N ASP A 426 3.59 12.98 -19.81
CA ASP A 426 3.21 14.20 -19.09
C ASP A 426 4.44 14.96 -18.59
N HIS A 427 5.42 14.25 -18.04
CA HIS A 427 6.66 14.85 -17.55
C HIS A 427 7.51 15.46 -18.69
N LEU A 428 7.67 14.73 -19.80
CA LEU A 428 8.41 15.23 -20.97
C LEU A 428 7.70 16.43 -21.62
N TRP A 429 6.37 16.42 -21.62
CA TRP A 429 5.60 17.56 -22.09
C TRP A 429 5.84 18.79 -21.19
N GLN A 430 5.82 18.64 -19.86
CA GLN A 430 6.14 19.70 -18.90
C GLN A 430 7.54 20.27 -19.09
N LEU A 431 8.53 19.41 -19.32
CA LEU A 431 9.93 19.83 -19.60
C LEU A 431 10.02 20.65 -20.89
N ARG A 432 9.30 20.25 -21.94
CA ARG A 432 9.25 21.00 -23.21
C ARG A 432 8.61 22.37 -23.05
N GLU A 433 7.52 22.46 -22.29
CA GLU A 433 6.87 23.75 -21.99
C GLU A 433 7.76 24.66 -21.16
N ALA A 434 8.40 24.14 -20.10
CA ALA A 434 9.33 24.90 -19.30
C ALA A 434 10.49 25.46 -20.14
N LYS A 435 11.06 24.63 -21.07
CA LYS A 435 12.09 25.09 -22.02
C LYS A 435 11.58 26.18 -22.97
N ARG A 436 10.36 26.06 -23.49
CA ARG A 436 9.73 27.09 -24.32
C ARG A 436 9.54 28.39 -23.56
N ALA A 437 8.99 28.36 -22.33
CA ALA A 437 8.80 29.52 -21.49
C ALA A 437 10.13 30.25 -21.20
N ALA A 438 11.19 29.50 -20.84
CA ALA A 438 12.52 30.04 -20.62
C ALA A 438 13.13 30.68 -21.88
N SER A 439 12.87 30.11 -23.06
CA SER A 439 13.36 30.68 -24.33
C SER A 439 12.65 31.99 -24.71
N TYR A 440 11.39 32.16 -24.29
CA TYR A 440 10.66 33.43 -24.48
C TYR A 440 11.16 34.55 -23.55
N GLN A 441 11.54 34.22 -22.32
CA GLN A 441 12.08 35.22 -21.37
C GLN A 441 13.49 35.71 -21.73
N ASN A 442 14.29 34.88 -22.41
CA ASN A 442 15.67 35.21 -22.81
C ASN A 442 15.80 35.81 -24.23
N ARG A 443 14.70 36.17 -24.90
CA ARG A 443 14.78 36.88 -26.17
C ARG A 443 15.17 38.35 -25.90
N PRO A 444 16.35 38.80 -26.37
CA PRO A 444 16.71 40.22 -26.27
C PRO A 444 15.71 41.04 -27.09
N ALA A 445 15.20 42.12 -26.51
CA ALA A 445 14.36 43.07 -27.22
C ALA A 445 15.14 43.59 -28.43
N ARG A 446 14.92 43.05 -29.62
CA ARG A 446 15.48 43.56 -30.86
C ARG A 446 14.75 44.85 -31.21
N GLY A 447 15.37 45.96 -30.86
CA GLY A 447 15.07 47.24 -31.48
C GLY A 447 15.54 47.25 -32.92
N GLY A 448 14.75 47.85 -33.79
CA GLY A 448 15.15 48.26 -35.13
C GLY A 448 14.56 47.44 -36.29
N GLY A 449 13.65 48.04 -37.02
CA GLY A 449 12.86 47.47 -38.10
C GLY A 449 13.65 47.11 -39.36
N ARG A 450 13.02 46.17 -40.08
CA ARG A 450 13.08 46.07 -41.55
C ARG A 450 11.70 45.64 -42.08
N PRO A 451 11.14 46.24 -43.10
CA PRO A 451 9.85 45.85 -43.65
C PRO A 451 10.01 44.72 -44.65
N GLY A 452 9.19 43.71 -44.57
CA GLY A 452 8.95 42.74 -45.64
C GLY A 452 9.14 41.28 -45.30
N SER A 453 8.31 40.69 -44.49
CA SER A 453 7.92 39.27 -44.56
C SER A 453 6.50 39.15 -43.99
N ALA A 454 5.64 38.40 -44.66
CA ALA A 454 4.27 38.20 -44.26
C ALA A 454 4.15 37.80 -42.80
N GLN A 455 3.61 38.69 -41.98
CA GLN A 455 3.24 38.42 -40.62
C GLN A 455 2.05 37.46 -40.59
N ILE A 456 2.25 36.27 -40.03
CA ILE A 456 1.14 35.52 -39.45
C ILE A 456 0.66 36.40 -38.28
N PRO A 457 -0.63 36.81 -38.23
CA PRO A 457 -1.09 37.66 -37.14
C PRO A 457 -0.89 36.91 -35.81
N ALA A 458 -0.08 37.47 -34.93
CA ALA A 458 -0.10 37.11 -33.54
C ALA A 458 -1.51 37.40 -33.02
N GLY A 459 -2.13 36.43 -32.36
CA GLY A 459 -3.46 36.57 -31.77
C GLY A 459 -3.57 37.89 -31.01
N GLY A 460 -4.74 38.56 -31.14
CA GLY A 460 -4.94 39.90 -30.66
C GLY A 460 -4.63 40.08 -29.18
N GLU A 461 -4.44 41.32 -28.72
CA GLU A 461 -4.15 41.69 -27.33
C GLU A 461 -5.14 41.06 -26.34
N GLU A 462 -6.38 40.83 -26.76
CA GLU A 462 -7.46 40.22 -25.98
C GLU A 462 -7.22 38.73 -25.71
N ALA A 463 -6.74 37.94 -26.70
CA ALA A 463 -6.36 36.56 -26.54
C ALA A 463 -5.14 36.41 -25.60
N GLN A 464 -4.18 37.36 -25.67
CA GLN A 464 -3.04 37.40 -24.75
C GLN A 464 -3.46 37.75 -23.31
N GLN A 465 -4.53 38.51 -23.13
CA GLN A 465 -5.05 38.92 -21.84
C GLN A 465 -5.81 37.76 -21.15
N VAL A 466 -6.58 36.97 -21.91
CA VAL A 466 -7.21 35.72 -21.45
C VAL A 466 -6.18 34.68 -21.02
N LEU A 467 -5.10 34.56 -21.79
CA LEU A 467 -3.96 33.66 -21.46
C LEU A 467 -3.17 34.10 -20.22
N LYS A 468 -3.11 35.41 -19.94
CA LYS A 468 -2.39 35.95 -18.76
C LYS A 468 -3.21 35.90 -17.46
N GLN A 469 -4.53 35.94 -17.54
CA GLN A 469 -5.42 36.04 -16.37
C GLN A 469 -5.84 34.69 -15.79
N GLY A 470 -5.74 33.56 -16.51
CA GLY A 470 -6.31 32.29 -16.08
C GLY A 470 -5.46 31.03 -16.24
N GLY A 471 -4.22 31.10 -16.63
CA GLY A 471 -3.34 29.92 -16.70
C GLY A 471 -3.86 28.76 -17.57
N ARG A 472 -3.35 27.55 -17.31
CA ARG A 472 -3.64 26.29 -18.03
C ARG A 472 -5.13 25.91 -18.05
N GLU A 473 -5.86 26.27 -17.01
CA GLU A 473 -7.27 25.90 -16.82
C GLU A 473 -8.18 26.59 -17.82
N ASN A 474 -7.90 27.82 -18.20
CA ASN A 474 -8.70 28.57 -19.20
C ASN A 474 -8.51 28.04 -20.62
N ILE A 475 -7.31 27.57 -20.97
CA ILE A 475 -7.01 26.96 -22.28
C ILE A 475 -7.80 25.66 -22.46
N GLY A 476 -7.89 24.84 -21.41
CA GLY A 476 -8.65 23.60 -21.42
C GLY A 476 -10.15 23.84 -21.61
N GLY A 477 -10.74 24.77 -20.86
CA GLY A 477 -12.15 25.12 -20.96
C GLY A 477 -12.54 25.74 -22.32
N LEU A 478 -11.72 26.66 -22.80
CA LEU A 478 -11.93 27.28 -24.13
C LEU A 478 -11.84 26.24 -25.26
N SER A 479 -10.87 25.35 -25.24
CA SER A 479 -10.71 24.29 -26.23
C SER A 479 -11.94 23.36 -26.28
N LEU A 480 -12.52 23.02 -25.13
CA LEU A 480 -13.73 22.19 -25.06
C LEU A 480 -14.94 22.89 -25.67
N VAL A 481 -15.10 24.19 -25.42
CA VAL A 481 -16.19 25.00 -26.00
C VAL A 481 -16.01 25.17 -27.51
N LEU A 482 -14.81 25.50 -27.99
CA LEU A 482 -14.53 25.66 -29.42
C LEU A 482 -14.75 24.35 -30.20
N ARG A 483 -14.38 23.21 -29.65
CA ARG A 483 -14.66 21.91 -30.27
C ARG A 483 -16.15 21.64 -30.43
N ALA A 484 -16.97 22.01 -29.44
CA ALA A 484 -18.42 21.87 -29.52
C ALA A 484 -19.06 22.83 -30.56
N ILE A 485 -18.48 24.01 -30.74
CA ILE A 485 -18.93 25.00 -31.76
C ILE A 485 -18.62 24.48 -33.17
N ASP A 486 -17.41 24.02 -33.40
CA ASP A 486 -16.97 23.55 -34.71
C ASP A 486 -17.54 22.15 -35.06
N ASN A 487 -18.01 21.42 -34.06
CA ASN A 487 -18.62 20.09 -34.18
C ASN A 487 -19.95 20.01 -33.41
N PRO A 488 -21.03 20.63 -33.88
CA PRO A 488 -22.30 20.72 -33.15
C PRO A 488 -22.92 19.37 -32.74
N GLY A 489 -22.60 18.31 -33.48
CA GLY A 489 -22.99 16.93 -33.12
C GLY A 489 -22.54 16.49 -31.73
N LEU A 490 -21.46 17.06 -31.18
CA LEU A 490 -20.97 16.78 -29.84
C LEU A 490 -21.93 17.24 -28.73
N LEU A 491 -22.75 18.26 -29.02
CA LEU A 491 -23.74 18.76 -28.07
C LEU A 491 -24.86 17.75 -27.82
N SER A 492 -25.19 16.90 -28.81
CA SER A 492 -26.18 15.82 -28.61
C SER A 492 -25.76 14.80 -27.55
N ILE A 493 -24.46 14.67 -27.24
CA ILE A 493 -23.89 13.70 -26.30
C ILE A 493 -23.32 14.33 -25.03
N GLY A 494 -23.04 15.66 -25.04
CA GLY A 494 -22.32 16.29 -23.92
C GLY A 494 -22.81 17.66 -23.47
N ALA A 495 -23.95 18.17 -23.99
CA ALA A 495 -24.45 19.51 -23.64
C ALA A 495 -24.67 19.68 -22.12
N GLU A 496 -25.25 18.68 -21.43
CA GLU A 496 -25.47 18.74 -19.98
C GLU A 496 -24.16 18.85 -19.17
N MET A 497 -23.13 18.15 -19.60
CA MET A 497 -21.82 18.23 -18.95
C MET A 497 -21.12 19.55 -19.25
N LEU A 498 -21.27 20.07 -20.48
CA LEU A 498 -20.73 21.35 -20.86
C LEU A 498 -21.39 22.49 -20.06
N ALA A 499 -22.69 22.41 -19.80
CA ALA A 499 -23.41 23.33 -18.92
C ALA A 499 -22.92 23.34 -17.48
N GLN A 500 -22.46 22.17 -16.98
CA GLN A 500 -21.92 21.99 -15.61
C GLN A 500 -20.46 22.45 -15.47
N CYS A 501 -19.78 22.81 -16.56
CA CYS A 501 -18.41 23.29 -16.51
C CYS A 501 -18.32 24.66 -15.83
N ALA A 502 -17.65 24.71 -14.66
CA ALA A 502 -17.31 25.99 -14.03
C ALA A 502 -16.09 26.60 -14.74
N LEU A 503 -16.32 27.44 -15.74
CA LEU A 503 -15.29 28.13 -16.51
C LEU A 503 -14.78 29.34 -15.72
N ALA A 504 -13.48 29.46 -15.52
CA ALA A 504 -12.90 30.56 -14.75
C ALA A 504 -12.93 31.91 -15.49
N ASP A 505 -12.91 31.87 -16.81
CA ASP A 505 -12.98 33.06 -17.66
C ASP A 505 -14.42 33.39 -18.01
N ALA A 506 -14.84 34.60 -17.68
CA ALA A 506 -16.22 35.05 -17.89
C ALA A 506 -16.60 35.11 -19.37
N ASP A 507 -15.67 35.42 -20.29
CA ASP A 507 -15.95 35.50 -21.72
C ASP A 507 -16.05 34.10 -22.35
N VAL A 508 -15.26 33.10 -21.84
CA VAL A 508 -15.41 31.70 -22.23
C VAL A 508 -16.73 31.11 -21.69
N ALA A 509 -17.15 31.50 -20.49
CA ALA A 509 -18.43 31.11 -19.93
C ALA A 509 -19.61 31.65 -20.77
N ARG A 510 -19.55 32.92 -21.17
CA ARG A 510 -20.56 33.53 -22.07
C ARG A 510 -20.61 32.87 -23.45
N LEU A 511 -19.44 32.47 -23.96
CA LEU A 511 -19.35 31.71 -25.21
C LEU A 511 -20.05 30.35 -25.10
N ARG A 512 -19.81 29.62 -24.01
CA ARG A 512 -20.48 28.35 -23.68
C ARG A 512 -22.02 28.56 -23.61
N ASP A 513 -22.43 29.55 -22.83
CA ASP A 513 -23.86 29.82 -22.61
C ASP A 513 -24.57 30.14 -23.93
N ALA A 514 -23.97 30.98 -24.78
CA ALA A 514 -24.50 31.29 -26.11
C ALA A 514 -24.65 30.03 -27.01
N VAL A 515 -23.71 29.11 -26.95
CA VAL A 515 -23.77 27.83 -27.68
C VAL A 515 -24.93 26.98 -27.19
N LEU A 516 -25.11 26.89 -25.87
CA LEU A 516 -26.16 26.08 -25.25
C LEU A 516 -27.55 26.69 -25.49
N ASP A 517 -27.67 28.02 -25.44
CA ASP A 517 -28.93 28.74 -25.74
C ASP A 517 -29.35 28.50 -27.19
N LEU A 518 -28.45 28.71 -28.16
CA LEU A 518 -28.72 28.46 -29.57
C LEU A 518 -29.06 26.99 -29.85
N ALA A 519 -28.38 26.05 -29.17
CA ALA A 519 -28.67 24.61 -29.26
C ALA A 519 -30.09 24.29 -28.76
N ASN A 520 -30.49 24.90 -27.64
CA ASN A 520 -31.80 24.70 -27.04
C ASN A 520 -32.92 25.29 -27.89
N ASP A 521 -32.66 26.41 -28.56
CA ASP A 521 -33.60 27.08 -29.48
C ASP A 521 -33.67 26.44 -30.87
N GLY A 522 -32.88 25.39 -31.12
CA GLY A 522 -32.83 24.68 -32.40
C GLY A 522 -32.23 25.51 -33.54
N ILE A 523 -31.45 26.55 -33.22
CA ILE A 523 -30.78 27.42 -34.19
C ILE A 523 -29.46 26.76 -34.63
N PRO A 524 -29.10 26.78 -35.93
CA PRO A 524 -27.85 26.23 -36.40
C PRO A 524 -26.64 26.83 -35.69
N ILE A 525 -25.76 25.95 -35.17
CA ILE A 525 -24.57 26.34 -34.43
C ILE A 525 -23.39 26.40 -35.40
N ASP A 526 -22.98 27.60 -35.73
CA ASP A 526 -21.78 27.93 -36.47
C ASP A 526 -21.13 29.19 -35.91
N ARG A 527 -19.87 29.44 -36.24
CA ARG A 527 -19.12 30.59 -35.72
C ARG A 527 -19.76 31.93 -36.07
N GLY A 528 -20.38 32.06 -37.24
CA GLY A 528 -21.05 33.27 -37.68
C GLY A 528 -22.30 33.57 -36.85
N THR A 529 -23.16 32.57 -36.67
CA THR A 529 -24.39 32.66 -35.88
C THR A 529 -24.10 32.99 -34.42
N ILE A 530 -23.11 32.34 -33.82
CA ILE A 530 -22.70 32.60 -32.43
C ILE A 530 -22.09 34.00 -32.29
N THR A 531 -21.26 34.42 -33.26
CA THR A 531 -20.67 35.77 -33.24
C THR A 531 -21.76 36.84 -33.32
N ALA A 532 -22.77 36.67 -34.17
CA ALA A 532 -23.89 37.57 -34.28
C ALA A 532 -24.74 37.59 -33.00
N HIS A 533 -25.05 36.43 -32.42
CA HIS A 533 -25.80 36.30 -31.16
C HIS A 533 -25.10 37.02 -30.01
N LEU A 534 -23.80 36.80 -29.84
CA LEU A 534 -22.98 37.43 -28.79
C LEU A 534 -22.83 38.95 -29.02
N ALA A 535 -22.69 39.41 -30.27
CA ALA A 535 -22.62 40.82 -30.58
C ALA A 535 -23.95 41.53 -30.26
N ASN A 536 -25.08 40.92 -30.62
CA ASN A 536 -26.41 41.44 -30.32
C ASN A 536 -26.71 41.48 -28.80
N SER A 537 -26.12 40.58 -28.04
CA SER A 537 -26.21 40.52 -26.56
C SER A 537 -25.21 41.41 -25.86
N GLY A 538 -24.42 42.22 -26.58
CA GLY A 538 -23.39 43.09 -26.02
C GLY A 538 -22.12 42.39 -25.57
N ASN A 539 -21.95 41.10 -25.85
CA ASN A 539 -20.80 40.26 -25.42
C ASN A 539 -19.69 40.26 -26.49
N ILE A 540 -19.20 41.43 -26.88
CA ILE A 540 -18.23 41.62 -27.98
C ILE A 540 -16.90 40.88 -27.73
N ARG A 541 -16.44 40.82 -26.48
CA ARG A 541 -15.19 40.11 -26.12
C ARG A 541 -15.31 38.60 -26.33
N ALA A 542 -16.39 37.99 -25.88
CA ALA A 542 -16.67 36.59 -26.11
C ALA A 542 -16.77 36.26 -27.62
N ALA A 543 -17.37 37.15 -28.42
CA ALA A 543 -17.39 37.04 -29.87
C ALA A 543 -15.98 37.15 -30.51
N GLY A 544 -15.10 37.95 -29.93
CA GLY A 544 -13.68 38.07 -30.32
C GLY A 544 -12.91 36.77 -30.25
N LEU A 545 -13.18 35.93 -29.25
CA LEU A 545 -12.52 34.64 -29.09
C LEU A 545 -12.67 33.73 -30.32
N LEU A 546 -13.81 33.79 -31.03
CA LEU A 546 -14.03 33.00 -32.25
C LEU A 546 -13.17 33.44 -33.43
N LYS A 547 -12.72 34.71 -33.47
CA LYS A 547 -11.83 35.24 -34.51
C LYS A 547 -10.36 34.91 -34.24
N ASP A 548 -10.00 34.84 -32.96
CA ASP A 548 -8.61 34.65 -32.52
C ASP A 548 -8.13 33.20 -32.58
N TYR A 549 -9.06 32.25 -32.61
CA TYR A 549 -8.74 30.83 -32.65
C TYR A 549 -9.18 30.14 -33.94
N PRO A 550 -8.30 29.35 -34.61
CA PRO A 550 -8.67 28.64 -35.84
C PRO A 550 -9.77 27.59 -35.56
N ALA A 551 -10.51 27.23 -36.61
CA ALA A 551 -11.49 26.16 -36.51
C ALA A 551 -10.82 24.82 -36.15
N THR A 552 -11.50 24.05 -35.29
CA THR A 552 -11.03 22.72 -34.90
C THR A 552 -11.36 21.69 -36.00
N PRO A 553 -10.59 20.56 -36.07
CA PRO A 553 -10.92 19.50 -37.03
C PRO A 553 -12.34 18.96 -36.84
N GLN A 554 -12.97 18.51 -37.94
CA GLN A 554 -14.27 17.84 -37.89
C GLN A 554 -14.16 16.49 -37.19
N ILE A 555 -15.10 16.20 -36.31
CA ILE A 555 -15.17 15.01 -35.47
C ILE A 555 -16.46 14.24 -35.76
N GLU A 556 -16.34 12.94 -36.00
CA GLU A 556 -17.52 12.08 -36.09
C GLU A 556 -18.16 11.87 -34.72
N THR A 557 -19.45 12.14 -34.57
CA THR A 557 -20.17 12.09 -33.28
C THR A 557 -20.11 10.72 -32.58
N ASN A 558 -19.94 9.64 -33.35
CA ASN A 558 -19.81 8.27 -32.83
C ASN A 558 -18.34 7.74 -32.80
N GLY A 559 -17.38 8.58 -33.19
CA GLY A 559 -15.95 8.22 -33.29
C GLY A 559 -15.21 8.19 -31.94
N SER A 560 -13.96 7.79 -32.01
CA SER A 560 -13.04 7.78 -30.83
C SER A 560 -12.83 9.21 -30.29
N GLU A 561 -12.74 10.19 -31.18
CA GLU A 561 -12.48 11.59 -30.82
C GLU A 561 -13.65 12.26 -30.06
N ALA A 562 -14.89 11.88 -30.36
CA ALA A 562 -16.05 12.32 -29.60
C ALA A 562 -16.04 11.73 -28.17
N ARG A 563 -15.59 10.50 -28.00
CA ARG A 563 -15.39 9.87 -26.67
C ARG A 563 -14.28 10.55 -25.90
N GLU A 564 -13.17 10.89 -26.54
CA GLU A 564 -12.07 11.64 -25.94
C GLU A 564 -12.50 13.02 -25.46
N TRP A 565 -13.33 13.72 -26.25
CA TRP A 565 -13.90 15.00 -25.86
C TRP A 565 -14.80 14.87 -24.61
N LEU A 566 -15.66 13.85 -24.55
CA LEU A 566 -16.50 13.58 -23.37
C LEU A 566 -15.66 13.27 -22.12
N ILE A 567 -14.60 12.46 -22.25
CA ILE A 567 -13.69 12.15 -21.15
C ILE A 567 -12.97 13.41 -20.66
N ALA A 568 -12.51 14.26 -21.57
CA ALA A 568 -11.87 15.52 -21.23
C ALA A 568 -12.84 16.48 -20.50
N LEU A 569 -14.10 16.48 -20.91
CA LEU A 569 -15.18 17.28 -20.29
C LEU A 569 -15.48 16.76 -18.85
N GLU A 570 -15.61 15.45 -18.68
CA GLU A 570 -15.78 14.83 -17.36
C GLU A 570 -14.61 15.16 -16.42
N GLN A 571 -13.38 15.07 -16.91
CA GLN A 571 -12.19 15.42 -16.14
C GLN A 571 -12.15 16.90 -15.75
N TYR A 572 -12.53 17.79 -16.66
CA TYR A 572 -12.58 19.21 -16.39
C TYR A 572 -13.61 19.57 -15.30
N VAL A 573 -14.80 18.96 -15.34
CA VAL A 573 -15.83 19.12 -14.30
C VAL A 573 -15.37 18.57 -12.95
N ALA A 574 -14.66 17.43 -12.94
CA ALA A 574 -14.16 16.81 -11.71
C ALA A 574 -13.03 17.62 -11.05
N MET A 575 -12.08 18.14 -11.84
CA MET A 575 -10.99 18.96 -11.32
C MET A 575 -11.47 20.24 -10.64
N ARG A 576 -12.50 20.88 -11.18
CA ARG A 576 -13.06 22.11 -10.60
C ARG A 576 -13.80 21.85 -9.29
N ARG A 577 -14.51 20.73 -9.15
CA ARG A 577 -15.16 20.36 -7.89
C ARG A 577 -14.15 20.12 -6.75
N SER A 578 -12.94 19.65 -7.07
CA SER A 578 -11.86 19.47 -6.09
C SER A 578 -11.22 20.81 -5.69
N SER A 579 -11.01 21.71 -6.65
CA SER A 579 -10.43 23.05 -6.41
C SER A 579 -11.34 23.95 -5.56
N ASP A 580 -12.66 23.87 -5.75
CA ASP A 580 -13.64 24.63 -4.97
C ASP A 580 -13.76 24.12 -3.51
N GLN A 581 -13.39 22.85 -3.24
CA GLN A 581 -13.31 22.32 -1.88
C GLN A 581 -12.03 22.74 -1.15
N GLU A 582 -10.92 22.97 -1.86
CA GLU A 582 -9.65 23.41 -1.25
C GLU A 582 -9.60 24.92 -0.96
N THR A 583 -10.34 25.74 -1.69
CA THR A 583 -10.40 27.20 -1.47
C THR A 583 -11.46 27.65 -0.47
N GLY A 584 -12.31 26.73 0.01
CA GLY A 584 -13.40 26.99 0.97
C GLY A 584 -13.07 26.84 2.45
N SER A 585 -11.80 26.66 2.86
CA SER A 585 -11.43 26.55 4.27
C SER A 585 -11.14 27.91 4.93
N GLY A 586 -12.17 28.68 5.18
CA GLY A 586 -12.15 29.88 6.02
C GLY A 586 -13.56 30.20 6.52
N THR A 587 -13.81 29.80 7.78
CA THR A 587 -14.94 30.11 8.67
C THR A 587 -16.20 29.23 8.57
N ASP A 588 -16.45 28.63 9.74
CA ASP A 588 -17.69 28.18 10.38
C ASP A 588 -18.37 26.87 9.94
N SER A 589 -18.13 25.94 10.85
CA SER A 589 -19.07 25.00 11.51
C SER A 589 -20.36 24.60 10.81
N ALA A 590 -20.52 23.28 10.78
CA ALA A 590 -21.77 22.51 10.94
C ALA A 590 -22.76 22.59 9.79
N SER A 591 -22.87 21.50 9.13
CA SER A 591 -24.05 20.64 8.99
C SER A 591 -23.99 19.88 7.68
N ALA A 592 -23.84 18.58 7.82
CA ALA A 592 -24.28 17.64 6.80
C ALA A 592 -25.76 17.97 6.51
N ASP A 593 -26.07 18.25 5.26
CA ASP A 593 -27.45 18.42 4.84
C ASP A 593 -28.10 17.03 4.62
N PRO A 594 -29.03 16.60 5.47
CA PRO A 594 -29.72 15.32 5.34
C PRO A 594 -31.07 15.47 4.67
N THR A 595 -31.26 16.39 3.74
CA THR A 595 -32.59 16.61 3.12
C THR A 595 -32.59 16.61 1.62
N LEU A 596 -32.18 15.50 1.01
CA LEU A 596 -32.77 15.11 -0.26
C LEU A 596 -34.12 14.43 0.06
N SER A 597 -35.20 14.96 -0.46
CA SER A 597 -36.51 14.34 -0.31
C SER A 597 -36.48 12.90 -0.86
N PRO A 598 -37.29 11.97 -0.34
CA PRO A 598 -37.33 10.58 -0.86
C PRO A 598 -37.64 10.50 -2.36
N GLN A 599 -38.19 11.55 -2.97
CA GLN A 599 -38.45 11.63 -4.41
C GLN A 599 -37.20 12.03 -5.21
N GLU A 600 -36.39 12.95 -4.71
CA GLU A 600 -35.10 13.33 -5.33
C GLU A 600 -34.05 12.21 -5.22
N TRP A 601 -34.04 11.46 -4.07
CA TRP A 601 -33.22 10.29 -3.90
C TRP A 601 -33.60 9.18 -4.89
N ARG A 602 -34.90 8.89 -5.07
CA ARG A 602 -35.38 7.90 -6.05
C ARG A 602 -35.07 8.32 -7.49
N ARG A 603 -35.22 9.59 -7.85
CA ARG A 603 -34.89 10.13 -9.19
C ARG A 603 -33.41 9.97 -9.50
N ARG A 604 -32.54 10.24 -8.51
CA ARG A 604 -31.08 10.11 -8.64
C ARG A 604 -30.65 8.65 -8.80
N HIS A 605 -31.25 7.73 -8.03
CA HIS A 605 -30.98 6.30 -8.15
C HIS A 605 -31.55 5.69 -9.44
N GLN A 606 -32.67 6.15 -9.91
CA GLN A 606 -33.26 5.72 -11.19
C GLN A 606 -32.39 6.18 -12.39
N MET A 607 -31.86 7.40 -12.39
CA MET A 607 -30.90 7.86 -13.40
C MET A 607 -29.59 7.07 -13.39
N VAL A 608 -29.09 6.67 -12.21
CA VAL A 608 -27.88 5.83 -12.09
C VAL A 608 -28.16 4.41 -12.61
N ALA A 609 -29.33 3.86 -12.36
CA ALA A 609 -29.74 2.53 -12.84
C ALA A 609 -29.95 2.52 -14.36
N GLU A 610 -30.58 3.53 -14.92
CA GLU A 610 -30.75 3.72 -16.38
C GLU A 610 -29.41 3.91 -17.08
N ARG A 611 -28.48 4.65 -16.47
CA ARG A 611 -27.10 4.82 -16.97
C ARG A 611 -26.32 3.51 -16.99
N ARG A 612 -26.48 2.66 -15.95
CA ARG A 612 -25.89 1.31 -15.91
C ARG A 612 -26.48 0.39 -16.97
N ALA A 613 -27.78 0.46 -17.19
CA ALA A 613 -28.48 -0.32 -18.22
C ALA A 613 -28.07 0.11 -19.64
N LEU A 614 -27.88 1.40 -19.87
CA LEU A 614 -27.42 1.93 -21.16
C LEU A 614 -25.95 1.50 -21.42
N LYS A 615 -25.09 1.55 -20.42
CA LYS A 615 -23.69 1.09 -20.52
C LYS A 615 -23.59 -0.41 -20.78
N ALA A 616 -24.49 -1.21 -20.19
CA ALA A 616 -24.56 -2.66 -20.44
C ALA A 616 -25.02 -2.96 -21.89
N ARG A 617 -26.03 -2.24 -22.40
CA ARG A 617 -26.48 -2.36 -23.80
C ARG A 617 -25.44 -1.92 -24.82
N MET A 618 -24.64 -0.89 -24.52
CA MET A 618 -23.53 -0.46 -25.38
C MET A 618 -22.40 -1.49 -25.42
N ASN A 619 -22.10 -2.15 -24.30
CA ASN A 619 -21.09 -3.22 -24.24
C ASN A 619 -21.57 -4.49 -24.98
N GLU A 620 -22.85 -4.85 -24.91
CA GLU A 620 -23.44 -5.96 -25.68
C GLU A 620 -23.49 -5.67 -27.19
N ALA A 621 -23.70 -4.43 -27.60
CA ALA A 621 -23.63 -4.04 -29.00
C ALA A 621 -22.22 -4.10 -29.58
N SER A 622 -21.19 -3.78 -28.74
CA SER A 622 -19.79 -3.88 -29.14
C SER A 622 -19.28 -5.31 -29.26
N SER A 623 -19.81 -6.25 -28.44
CA SER A 623 -19.42 -7.66 -28.52
C SER A 623 -20.02 -8.41 -29.72
N LYS A 624 -21.14 -7.93 -30.24
CA LYS A 624 -21.78 -8.52 -31.45
C LYS A 624 -21.14 -8.09 -32.77
N HIS A 625 -20.24 -7.10 -32.77
CA HIS A 625 -19.52 -6.66 -33.97
C HIS A 625 -18.08 -7.18 -34.07
N SER A 626 -17.62 -7.98 -33.10
CA SER A 626 -16.32 -8.64 -33.14
C SER A 626 -16.37 -10.10 -33.60
N ASP A 627 -17.55 -10.65 -33.85
CA ASP A 627 -17.78 -12.05 -34.26
C ASP A 627 -18.45 -12.16 -35.66
N SER A 628 -18.27 -11.15 -36.51
CA SER A 628 -18.68 -11.25 -37.93
C SER A 628 -17.55 -10.87 -38.87
#